data_d31f054be4de25c85defbe92f4403dea
#
_entry.id   d31f054be4de25c85defbe92f4403dea
#
_cell.length_a   1.000
_cell.length_b   1.000
_cell.length_c   1.000
_cell.angle_alpha   90.00
_cell.angle_beta   90.00
_cell.angle_gamma   90.00
#
_symmetry.space_group_name_H-M   'P 1'
#
loop_
_entity.id
_entity.type
_entity.pdbx_description
1 polymer ?
#
loop_
_entity_poly.entity_id
_entity_poly.type
_entity_poly.pdbx_seq_one_letter_code
_entity_poly.pdbx_strand_id
1 'polypeptide(L)'
;GEYSRFRSDTLTEGSRAVLYPQVAFKRGTPGWFFAARAGVHLRRYDLDQSVGDDGSPSLAVPITSVDAGLVFERDWSLFGTTFTHTLEPRAYYVYIPYREQNSLPAFDSAIDDYNFGQLFTENRYLGNDRIGDANQLTIGVTSRLLQPGTGAERLRVALAQRFYFEDQRVTLNEVPRSASSSDILLAVEGRISDAWTIAGLVQQNLDSGQYERFNVAARYTPSPGRALFASYRYTRQLVNPTGEGSEIQQIDLAAQWPVNAQWTLLGRYNYSIVDRKVLEAVAGVEYNGDCWTLRAVLHRLATTVDQTNTSFFIQLELNGLARVGTSPLDLLRRGVPGYVSANDPSLRQRDRSGDPLPESVWKNDPASFLKAAGEASTKSLKNELVRAAVVEAKAGLGRVVLIG
;
A
#
# COMPACT_ATOMS: atom_id res chain seq x y z
N GLY A 1 -1.91 -9.19 24.40
CA GLY A 1 -3.37 -9.25 24.47
C GLY A 1 -3.97 -7.89 24.19
N GLU A 2 -5.19 -7.89 23.71
CA GLU A 2 -5.95 -6.69 23.34
C GLU A 2 -7.34 -6.77 23.98
N TYR A 3 -7.87 -5.64 24.42
CA TYR A 3 -9.27 -5.51 24.80
C TYR A 3 -9.83 -4.28 24.06
N SER A 4 -10.92 -4.47 23.31
CA SER A 4 -11.54 -3.43 22.50
C SER A 4 -13.04 -3.40 22.72
N ARG A 5 -13.64 -2.20 22.83
CA ARG A 5 -15.08 -2.01 22.86
C ARG A 5 -15.54 -1.31 21.61
N PHE A 6 -16.53 -1.90 20.95
CA PHE A 6 -17.11 -1.41 19.69
C PHE A 6 -18.53 -0.87 19.97
N ARG A 7 -18.82 0.32 19.43
CA ARG A 7 -20.12 0.97 19.52
C ARG A 7 -20.57 1.42 18.15
N SER A 8 -21.80 1.17 17.83
CA SER A 8 -22.40 1.54 16.54
C SER A 8 -23.91 1.68 16.72
N ASP A 9 -24.50 2.71 16.14
CA ASP A 9 -25.97 2.91 16.17
C ASP A 9 -26.71 1.94 15.22
N THR A 10 -26.01 1.22 14.35
CA THR A 10 -26.60 0.41 13.28
C THR A 10 -26.08 -1.02 13.20
N LEU A 11 -24.97 -1.33 13.85
CA LEU A 11 -24.33 -2.65 13.84
C LEU A 11 -24.29 -3.24 15.24
N THR A 12 -23.97 -4.53 15.34
CA THR A 12 -23.78 -5.23 16.61
C THR A 12 -22.76 -4.48 17.48
N GLU A 13 -23.13 -4.19 18.72
CA GLU A 13 -22.26 -3.59 19.71
C GLU A 13 -21.74 -4.64 20.69
N GLY A 14 -20.59 -4.36 21.28
CA GLY A 14 -20.01 -5.25 22.28
C GLY A 14 -18.54 -5.00 22.55
N SER A 15 -17.94 -5.89 23.31
CA SER A 15 -16.50 -5.88 23.54
C SER A 15 -15.86 -7.19 23.10
N ARG A 16 -14.57 -7.11 22.76
CA ARG A 16 -13.73 -8.23 22.38
C ARG A 16 -12.45 -8.24 23.22
N ALA A 17 -12.13 -9.38 23.80
CA ALA A 17 -10.84 -9.66 24.41
C ALA A 17 -10.08 -10.66 23.53
N VAL A 18 -8.83 -10.36 23.22
CA VAL A 18 -7.94 -11.20 22.41
C VAL A 18 -6.65 -11.48 23.15
N LEU A 19 -6.24 -12.74 23.12
CA LEU A 19 -4.94 -13.18 23.61
C LEU A 19 -4.32 -14.15 22.60
N TYR A 20 -3.07 -13.89 22.19
CA TYR A 20 -2.34 -14.74 21.27
C TYR A 20 -0.99 -15.16 21.87
N PRO A 21 -0.97 -16.12 22.82
CA PRO A 21 0.28 -16.73 23.30
C PRO A 21 0.92 -17.53 22.16
N GLN A 22 2.22 -17.34 21.96
CA GLN A 22 2.96 -18.02 20.92
C GLN A 22 4.39 -18.33 21.36
N VAL A 23 4.92 -19.43 20.86
CA VAL A 23 6.32 -19.81 20.99
C VAL A 23 6.95 -19.79 19.60
N ALA A 24 8.13 -19.19 19.50
CA ALA A 24 8.88 -19.12 18.26
C ALA A 24 10.30 -19.62 18.47
N PHE A 25 10.76 -20.46 17.53
CA PHE A 25 12.14 -20.86 17.40
C PHE A 25 12.70 -20.22 16.13
N LYS A 26 13.84 -19.55 16.23
CA LYS A 26 14.51 -18.91 15.08
C LYS A 26 15.98 -19.27 15.09
N ARG A 27 16.51 -19.65 13.95
CA ARG A 27 17.93 -19.91 13.74
C ARG A 27 18.34 -19.51 12.33
N GLY A 28 19.57 -19.04 12.15
CA GLY A 28 20.06 -18.69 10.83
C GLY A 28 21.50 -18.18 10.87
N THR A 29 22.02 -18.01 9.68
CA THR A 29 23.30 -17.37 9.35
C THR A 29 23.05 -16.38 8.21
N PRO A 30 24.00 -15.59 7.75
CA PRO A 30 23.79 -14.75 6.57
C PRO A 30 23.31 -15.50 5.32
N GLY A 31 23.66 -16.79 5.19
CA GLY A 31 23.31 -17.61 4.01
C GLY A 31 22.01 -18.41 4.12
N TRP A 32 21.38 -18.49 5.29
CA TRP A 32 20.10 -19.21 5.49
C TRP A 32 19.40 -18.78 6.76
N PHE A 33 18.08 -18.93 6.78
CA PHE A 33 17.28 -18.80 7.99
C PHE A 33 16.21 -19.90 8.07
N PHE A 34 15.85 -20.21 9.30
CA PHE A 34 14.73 -21.07 9.64
C PHE A 34 13.99 -20.50 10.85
N ALA A 35 12.67 -20.37 10.75
CA ALA A 35 11.81 -19.93 11.83
C ALA A 35 10.58 -20.84 11.91
N ALA A 36 10.32 -21.38 13.08
CA ALA A 36 9.09 -22.11 13.38
C ALA A 36 8.31 -21.39 14.47
N ARG A 37 7.00 -21.28 14.32
CA ARG A 37 6.11 -20.64 15.28
C ARG A 37 4.91 -21.53 15.53
N ALA A 38 4.48 -21.58 16.78
CA ALA A 38 3.22 -22.19 17.19
C ALA A 38 2.54 -21.31 18.24
N GLY A 39 1.26 -21.09 18.10
CA GLY A 39 0.47 -20.29 19.02
C GLY A 39 -1.00 -20.66 19.00
N VAL A 40 -1.76 -20.06 19.90
CA VAL A 40 -3.22 -20.21 19.96
C VAL A 40 -3.84 -18.83 20.04
N HIS A 41 -4.62 -18.46 19.04
CA HIS A 41 -5.38 -17.23 19.02
C HIS A 41 -6.68 -17.44 19.80
N LEU A 42 -6.75 -16.86 20.99
CA LEU A 42 -7.89 -16.91 21.89
C LEU A 42 -8.67 -15.61 21.79
N ARG A 43 -9.97 -15.70 21.61
CA ARG A 43 -10.85 -14.52 21.62
C ARG A 43 -12.16 -14.83 22.33
N ARG A 44 -12.67 -13.82 23.01
CA ARG A 44 -13.96 -13.83 23.67
C ARG A 44 -14.68 -12.53 23.36
N TYR A 45 -15.94 -12.65 23.05
CA TYR A 45 -16.84 -11.52 22.83
C TYR A 45 -17.79 -11.40 24.01
N ASP A 46 -18.28 -10.18 24.24
CA ASP A 46 -19.36 -9.84 25.13
C ASP A 46 -20.26 -8.84 24.36
N LEU A 47 -21.42 -9.33 23.90
CA LEU A 47 -22.30 -8.62 22.97
C LEU A 47 -23.44 -7.97 23.74
N ASP A 48 -23.66 -6.67 23.51
CA ASP A 48 -24.68 -5.87 24.22
C ASP A 48 -26.12 -6.28 23.83
N GLN A 49 -26.32 -6.83 22.62
CA GLN A 49 -27.58 -7.37 22.12
C GLN A 49 -27.34 -8.73 21.46
N SER A 50 -27.68 -9.79 22.12
CA SER A 50 -27.60 -11.13 21.56
C SER A 50 -28.98 -11.51 20.97
N VAL A 51 -28.99 -11.80 19.67
CA VAL A 51 -30.09 -12.53 19.03
C VAL A 51 -29.77 -14.02 19.18
N GLY A 52 -30.07 -14.61 20.32
CA GLY A 52 -29.80 -16.02 20.63
C GLY A 52 -29.13 -16.19 22.00
N ASP A 53 -28.96 -17.44 22.41
CA ASP A 53 -28.61 -17.87 23.77
C ASP A 53 -27.12 -17.60 24.17
N ASP A 54 -26.24 -17.20 23.27
CA ASP A 54 -24.82 -16.99 23.50
C ASP A 54 -24.38 -15.51 23.36
N GLY A 55 -24.66 -14.72 24.40
CA GLY A 55 -24.17 -13.31 24.48
C GLY A 55 -22.66 -13.19 24.63
N SER A 56 -21.94 -14.27 24.91
CA SER A 56 -20.47 -14.25 25.16
C SER A 56 -19.73 -15.38 24.42
N PRO A 57 -19.78 -15.44 23.08
CA PRO A 57 -19.09 -16.49 22.35
C PRO A 57 -17.57 -16.40 22.51
N SER A 58 -16.91 -17.53 22.56
CA SER A 58 -15.46 -17.65 22.65
C SER A 58 -14.91 -18.62 21.62
N LEU A 59 -13.69 -18.37 21.13
CA LEU A 59 -13.04 -19.21 20.14
C LEU A 59 -11.54 -19.31 20.40
N ALA A 60 -11.02 -20.53 20.18
CA ALA A 60 -9.61 -20.84 20.21
C ALA A 60 -9.17 -21.38 18.84
N VAL A 61 -8.22 -20.71 18.20
CA VAL A 61 -7.69 -21.10 16.89
C VAL A 61 -6.19 -21.36 17.03
N PRO A 62 -5.72 -22.61 16.92
CA PRO A 62 -4.29 -22.91 16.89
C PRO A 62 -3.72 -22.48 15.52
N ILE A 63 -2.52 -21.89 15.57
CA ILE A 63 -1.80 -21.39 14.40
C ILE A 63 -0.38 -21.93 14.47
N THR A 64 0.07 -22.59 13.41
CA THR A 64 1.45 -23.03 13.27
C THR A 64 2.02 -22.55 11.94
N SER A 65 3.27 -22.13 11.96
CA SER A 65 3.96 -21.69 10.75
C SER A 65 5.44 -22.09 10.76
N VAL A 66 5.96 -22.34 9.56
CA VAL A 66 7.38 -22.61 9.33
C VAL A 66 7.83 -21.73 8.16
N ASP A 67 8.89 -20.98 8.36
CA ASP A 67 9.49 -20.05 7.40
C ASP A 67 10.97 -20.39 7.24
N ALA A 68 11.39 -20.67 6.02
CA ALA A 68 12.78 -21.03 5.71
C ALA A 68 13.23 -20.37 4.42
N GLY A 69 14.48 -19.92 4.38
CA GLY A 69 15.06 -19.32 3.20
C GLY A 69 16.55 -19.51 3.11
N LEU A 70 17.06 -19.40 1.88
CA LEU A 70 18.48 -19.42 1.55
C LEU A 70 18.86 -18.09 0.92
N VAL A 71 20.13 -17.71 1.05
CA VAL A 71 20.69 -16.53 0.40
C VAL A 71 21.96 -16.96 -0.32
N PHE A 72 21.93 -16.86 -1.65
CA PHE A 72 23.09 -17.08 -2.50
C PHE A 72 23.60 -15.74 -2.98
N GLU A 73 24.90 -15.54 -2.98
CA GLU A 73 25.53 -14.30 -3.42
C GLU A 73 26.60 -14.59 -4.46
N ARG A 74 26.72 -13.68 -5.44
CA ARG A 74 27.80 -13.68 -6.41
C ARG A 74 28.09 -12.26 -6.91
N ASP A 75 29.29 -12.02 -7.35
CA ASP A 75 29.59 -10.82 -8.11
C ASP A 75 29.05 -10.98 -9.55
N TRP A 76 28.41 -9.92 -10.03
CA TRP A 76 27.87 -9.87 -11.39
C TRP A 76 28.13 -8.50 -12.01
N SER A 77 28.79 -8.51 -13.17
CA SER A 77 29.05 -7.29 -13.93
C SER A 77 27.98 -7.06 -14.97
N LEU A 78 27.32 -5.92 -14.90
CA LEU A 78 26.27 -5.49 -15.80
C LEU A 78 26.58 -4.07 -16.31
N PHE A 79 26.60 -3.88 -17.64
CA PHE A 79 26.94 -2.61 -18.27
C PHE A 79 28.26 -1.98 -17.79
N GLY A 80 29.27 -2.79 -17.51
CA GLY A 80 30.57 -2.33 -17.04
C GLY A 80 30.64 -1.95 -15.56
N THR A 81 29.55 -2.15 -14.81
CA THR A 81 29.50 -1.95 -13.36
C THR A 81 29.36 -3.30 -12.65
N THR A 82 30.18 -3.56 -11.65
CA THR A 82 30.07 -4.77 -10.82
C THR A 82 29.06 -4.53 -9.71
N PHE A 83 28.17 -5.51 -9.49
CA PHE A 83 27.18 -5.55 -8.42
C PHE A 83 27.33 -6.85 -7.63
N THR A 84 26.92 -6.85 -6.37
CA THR A 84 26.64 -8.08 -5.64
C THR A 84 25.21 -8.52 -5.97
N HIS A 85 25.08 -9.65 -6.66
CA HIS A 85 23.80 -10.25 -7.01
C HIS A 85 23.42 -11.29 -5.97
N THR A 86 22.25 -11.15 -5.37
CA THR A 86 21.67 -12.16 -4.47
C THR A 86 20.53 -12.92 -5.14
N LEU A 87 20.37 -14.20 -4.77
CA LEU A 87 19.22 -15.03 -5.09
C LEU A 87 18.72 -15.65 -3.79
N GLU A 88 17.45 -15.37 -3.44
CA GLU A 88 16.88 -15.63 -2.12
C GLU A 88 15.59 -16.44 -2.26
N PRO A 89 15.67 -17.80 -2.42
CA PRO A 89 14.51 -18.66 -2.34
C PRO A 89 13.98 -18.73 -0.90
N ARG A 90 12.65 -18.70 -0.76
CA ARG A 90 11.92 -18.76 0.53
C ARG A 90 10.73 -19.68 0.40
N ALA A 91 10.51 -20.49 1.42
CA ALA A 91 9.35 -21.35 1.60
C ALA A 91 8.67 -21.02 2.93
N TYR A 92 7.37 -20.81 2.90
CA TYR A 92 6.58 -20.46 4.08
C TYR A 92 5.34 -21.34 4.15
N TYR A 93 5.29 -22.22 5.16
CA TYR A 93 4.16 -23.10 5.39
C TYR A 93 3.33 -22.62 6.57
N VAL A 94 2.01 -22.65 6.43
CA VAL A 94 1.05 -22.28 7.47
C VAL A 94 -0.01 -23.37 7.60
N TYR A 95 -0.28 -23.78 8.84
CA TYR A 95 -1.40 -24.64 9.17
C TYR A 95 -2.27 -24.03 10.25
N ILE A 96 -3.54 -23.83 9.93
CA ILE A 96 -4.60 -23.32 10.80
C ILE A 96 -5.84 -24.18 10.55
N PRO A 97 -6.28 -25.03 11.49
CA PRO A 97 -7.45 -25.85 11.27
C PRO A 97 -8.72 -25.01 11.19
N TYR A 98 -9.66 -25.45 10.38
CA TYR A 98 -10.97 -24.81 10.29
C TYR A 98 -11.64 -24.70 11.66
N ARG A 99 -12.19 -23.54 11.95
CA ARG A 99 -13.10 -23.26 13.06
C ARG A 99 -14.28 -22.45 12.52
N GLU A 100 -15.50 -22.86 12.93
CA GLU A 100 -16.69 -22.12 12.58
C GLU A 100 -16.65 -20.70 13.19
N GLN A 101 -16.87 -19.68 12.37
CA GLN A 101 -16.75 -18.28 12.76
C GLN A 101 -17.88 -17.42 12.20
N ASN A 102 -18.84 -18.00 11.44
CA ASN A 102 -19.90 -17.22 10.79
C ASN A 102 -20.86 -16.58 11.79
N SER A 103 -21.05 -17.21 12.95
CA SER A 103 -21.88 -16.67 14.04
C SER A 103 -21.20 -15.56 14.84
N LEU A 104 -19.89 -15.35 14.63
CA LEU A 104 -19.14 -14.34 15.36
C LEU A 104 -19.21 -12.99 14.65
N PRO A 105 -19.27 -11.87 15.40
CA PRO A 105 -19.27 -10.54 14.80
C PRO A 105 -17.99 -10.26 14.03
N ALA A 106 -18.04 -9.31 13.10
CA ALA A 106 -16.90 -8.77 12.39
C ALA A 106 -16.86 -7.27 12.65
N PHE A 107 -16.16 -6.86 13.70
CA PHE A 107 -16.06 -5.47 14.11
C PHE A 107 -15.03 -4.69 13.28
N ASP A 108 -13.81 -5.25 13.14
CA ASP A 108 -12.66 -4.57 12.53
C ASP A 108 -11.93 -5.43 11.48
N SER A 109 -12.51 -6.56 11.08
CA SER A 109 -11.87 -7.44 10.13
C SER A 109 -12.17 -7.04 8.69
N ALA A 110 -11.14 -7.09 7.86
CA ALA A 110 -11.19 -6.89 6.43
C ALA A 110 -10.25 -7.89 5.73
N ILE A 111 -10.48 -8.13 4.46
CA ILE A 111 -9.52 -8.89 3.63
C ILE A 111 -8.30 -7.99 3.40
N ASP A 112 -7.11 -8.53 3.69
CA ASP A 112 -5.85 -7.83 3.42
C ASP A 112 -5.57 -7.76 1.92
N ASP A 113 -4.88 -6.71 1.51
CA ASP A 113 -4.54 -6.49 0.10
C ASP A 113 -3.56 -7.59 -0.37
N TYR A 114 -3.87 -8.22 -1.51
CA TYR A 114 -3.03 -9.27 -2.05
C TYR A 114 -1.73 -8.67 -2.61
N ASN A 115 -0.64 -8.85 -1.88
CA ASN A 115 0.68 -8.36 -2.21
C ASN A 115 1.77 -9.36 -1.80
N PHE A 116 3.03 -9.09 -2.15
CA PHE A 116 4.13 -10.00 -1.87
C PHE A 116 4.31 -10.25 -0.35
N GLY A 117 4.12 -9.24 0.49
CA GLY A 117 4.21 -9.38 1.95
C GLY A 117 3.10 -10.29 2.49
N GLN A 118 1.87 -10.09 2.02
CA GLN A 118 0.69 -10.87 2.46
C GLN A 118 0.82 -12.36 2.15
N LEU A 119 1.51 -12.73 1.07
CA LEU A 119 1.77 -14.14 0.75
C LEU A 119 2.58 -14.87 1.84
N PHE A 120 3.33 -14.15 2.67
CA PHE A 120 4.15 -14.68 3.76
C PHE A 120 3.59 -14.31 5.14
N THR A 121 2.27 -14.19 5.27
CA THR A 121 1.57 -13.97 6.53
C THR A 121 0.75 -15.20 6.95
N GLU A 122 0.50 -15.34 8.25
CA GLU A 122 -0.31 -16.44 8.81
C GLU A 122 -1.78 -16.28 8.43
N ASN A 123 -2.32 -15.06 8.52
CA ASN A 123 -3.73 -14.76 8.29
C ASN A 123 -3.90 -13.88 7.05
N ARG A 124 -4.94 -14.15 6.26
CA ARG A 124 -5.34 -13.32 5.11
C ARG A 124 -6.26 -12.15 5.47
N TYR A 125 -6.74 -12.12 6.71
CA TYR A 125 -7.60 -11.07 7.21
C TYR A 125 -6.81 -10.10 8.09
N LEU A 126 -7.16 -8.84 7.99
CA LEU A 126 -6.81 -7.80 8.95
C LEU A 126 -7.74 -7.88 10.16
N GLY A 127 -7.35 -7.26 11.26
CA GLY A 127 -8.11 -7.29 12.50
C GLY A 127 -8.02 -8.63 13.23
N ASN A 128 -8.90 -8.83 14.19
CA ASN A 128 -8.85 -9.98 15.08
C ASN A 128 -10.15 -10.82 15.10
N ASP A 129 -11.17 -10.49 14.27
CA ASP A 129 -12.45 -11.22 14.28
C ASP A 129 -12.46 -12.41 13.34
N ARG A 130 -11.59 -12.45 12.34
CA ARG A 130 -11.49 -13.56 11.40
C ARG A 130 -10.06 -14.07 11.33
N ILE A 131 -9.88 -15.34 11.58
CA ILE A 131 -8.65 -16.09 11.35
C ILE A 131 -8.96 -17.14 10.30
N GLY A 132 -8.40 -16.97 9.11
CA GLY A 132 -8.61 -17.89 7.99
C GLY A 132 -8.05 -19.26 8.30
N ASP A 133 -8.80 -20.32 7.97
CA ASP A 133 -8.26 -21.66 7.91
C ASP A 133 -7.18 -21.75 6.83
N ALA A 134 -6.14 -22.51 7.10
CA ALA A 134 -4.99 -22.60 6.21
C ALA A 134 -4.31 -23.97 6.35
N ASN A 135 -4.09 -24.60 5.21
CA ASN A 135 -3.13 -25.66 4.99
C ASN A 135 -2.45 -25.30 3.67
N GLN A 136 -1.35 -24.51 3.77
CA GLN A 136 -0.83 -23.82 2.60
C GLN A 136 0.69 -23.67 2.64
N LEU A 137 1.30 -23.68 1.46
CA LEU A 137 2.72 -23.44 1.24
C LEU A 137 2.90 -22.28 0.28
N THR A 138 3.57 -21.23 0.70
CA THR A 138 4.03 -20.16 -0.18
C THR A 138 5.48 -20.41 -0.57
N ILE A 139 5.76 -20.41 -1.87
CA ILE A 139 7.11 -20.46 -2.42
C ILE A 139 7.37 -19.13 -3.10
N GLY A 140 8.52 -18.54 -2.81
CA GLY A 140 8.95 -17.29 -3.45
C GLY A 140 10.45 -17.28 -3.70
N VAL A 141 10.85 -16.46 -4.64
CA VAL A 141 12.25 -16.16 -4.93
C VAL A 141 12.41 -14.66 -5.10
N THR A 142 13.41 -14.09 -4.43
CA THR A 142 13.80 -12.69 -4.60
C THR A 142 15.22 -12.64 -5.16
N SER A 143 15.42 -11.80 -6.15
CA SER A 143 16.74 -11.52 -6.72
C SER A 143 17.03 -10.04 -6.54
N ARG A 144 18.23 -9.70 -6.03
CA ARG A 144 18.64 -8.31 -5.81
C ARG A 144 19.97 -8.02 -6.46
N LEU A 145 20.13 -6.79 -6.93
CA LEU A 145 21.40 -6.22 -7.32
C LEU A 145 21.77 -5.14 -6.29
N LEU A 146 22.83 -5.39 -5.55
CA LEU A 146 23.32 -4.49 -4.50
C LEU A 146 24.59 -3.81 -5.00
N GLN A 147 24.72 -2.52 -4.70
CA GLN A 147 25.93 -1.78 -5.01
C GLN A 147 27.06 -2.17 -4.04
N PRO A 148 28.23 -2.60 -4.54
CA PRO A 148 29.36 -2.93 -3.68
C PRO A 148 29.76 -1.75 -2.78
N GLY A 149 30.18 -2.06 -1.56
CA GLY A 149 30.66 -1.09 -0.60
C GLY A 149 29.57 -0.34 0.16
N THR A 150 28.45 0.00 -0.48
CA THR A 150 27.31 0.68 0.19
C THR A 150 26.18 -0.27 0.56
N GLY A 151 26.05 -1.42 -0.12
CA GLY A 151 24.92 -2.32 0.01
C GLY A 151 23.59 -1.76 -0.52
N ALA A 152 23.62 -0.62 -1.21
CA ALA A 152 22.41 0.01 -1.73
C ALA A 152 21.74 -0.88 -2.79
N GLU A 153 20.45 -1.18 -2.61
CA GLU A 153 19.65 -1.96 -3.55
C GLU A 153 19.38 -1.16 -4.83
N ARG A 154 19.85 -1.68 -5.95
CA ARG A 154 19.68 -1.08 -7.28
C ARG A 154 18.51 -1.68 -8.04
N LEU A 155 18.28 -2.98 -7.88
CA LEU A 155 17.16 -3.70 -8.49
C LEU A 155 16.74 -4.82 -7.56
N ARG A 156 15.44 -5.01 -7.42
CA ARG A 156 14.81 -6.15 -6.79
C ARG A 156 13.76 -6.72 -7.73
N VAL A 157 13.81 -8.02 -7.94
CA VAL A 157 12.78 -8.80 -8.64
C VAL A 157 12.33 -9.90 -7.70
N ALA A 158 11.04 -10.00 -7.46
CA ALA A 158 10.47 -10.99 -6.57
C ALA A 158 9.30 -11.70 -7.24
N LEU A 159 9.28 -13.02 -7.15
CA LEU A 159 8.23 -13.90 -7.68
C LEU A 159 7.74 -14.79 -6.55
N ALA A 160 6.43 -14.92 -6.39
CA ALA A 160 5.87 -15.85 -5.40
C ALA A 160 4.49 -16.37 -5.80
N GLN A 161 4.17 -17.57 -5.29
CA GLN A 161 2.88 -18.20 -5.42
C GLN A 161 2.59 -19.02 -4.15
N ARG A 162 1.30 -19.10 -3.78
CA ARG A 162 0.82 -19.91 -2.65
C ARG A 162 0.03 -21.10 -3.18
N PHE A 163 0.29 -22.26 -2.63
CA PHE A 163 -0.39 -23.51 -2.90
C PHE A 163 -1.27 -23.87 -1.72
N TYR A 164 -2.49 -24.28 -1.97
CA TYR A 164 -3.49 -24.66 -0.96
C TYR A 164 -3.68 -26.18 -1.01
N PHE A 165 -3.56 -26.84 0.14
CA PHE A 165 -3.74 -28.29 0.27
C PHE A 165 -5.15 -28.67 0.75
N GLU A 166 -5.91 -27.68 1.20
CA GLU A 166 -7.30 -27.81 1.64
C GLU A 166 -8.10 -26.56 1.21
N ASP A 167 -9.40 -26.72 1.03
CA ASP A 167 -10.31 -25.62 0.78
C ASP A 167 -10.33 -24.64 1.95
N GLN A 168 -10.35 -23.34 1.66
CA GLN A 168 -10.46 -22.29 2.67
C GLN A 168 -11.93 -21.92 2.88
N ARG A 169 -12.47 -22.33 4.04
CA ARG A 169 -13.91 -22.24 4.36
C ARG A 169 -14.28 -21.02 5.19
N VAL A 170 -13.33 -20.46 5.95
CA VAL A 170 -13.57 -19.23 6.72
C VAL A 170 -13.62 -18.05 5.77
N THR A 171 -14.71 -17.31 5.80
CA THR A 171 -14.96 -16.14 4.95
C THR A 171 -15.47 -14.95 5.77
N LEU A 172 -15.39 -13.75 5.22
CA LEU A 172 -16.11 -12.57 5.71
C LEU A 172 -17.40 -12.36 4.93
N ASN A 173 -17.26 -12.02 3.62
CA ASN A 173 -18.37 -11.82 2.70
C ASN A 173 -18.07 -12.45 1.33
N GLU A 174 -16.93 -13.07 1.18
CA GLU A 174 -16.51 -13.73 -0.05
C GLU A 174 -16.98 -15.18 -0.10
N VAL A 175 -16.94 -15.77 -1.29
CA VAL A 175 -17.19 -17.21 -1.47
C VAL A 175 -15.99 -18.00 -0.95
N PRO A 176 -16.20 -19.18 -0.29
CA PRO A 176 -15.13 -20.09 0.09
C PRO A 176 -14.22 -20.40 -1.10
N ARG A 177 -12.91 -20.43 -0.85
CA ARG A 177 -11.92 -20.70 -1.87
C ARG A 177 -11.63 -22.19 -1.99
N SER A 178 -11.84 -22.74 -3.18
CA SER A 178 -11.54 -24.13 -3.54
C SER A 178 -10.39 -24.26 -4.55
N ALA A 179 -9.76 -23.16 -4.96
CA ALA A 179 -8.62 -23.21 -5.87
C ALA A 179 -7.40 -23.86 -5.20
N SER A 180 -6.64 -24.66 -5.94
CA SER A 180 -5.43 -25.34 -5.46
C SER A 180 -4.22 -24.42 -5.34
N SER A 181 -4.26 -23.25 -5.99
CA SER A 181 -3.19 -22.25 -5.91
C SER A 181 -3.73 -20.84 -5.94
N SER A 182 -2.92 -19.90 -5.47
CA SER A 182 -3.16 -18.47 -5.65
C SER A 182 -2.72 -18.01 -7.04
N ASP A 183 -3.08 -16.80 -7.39
CA ASP A 183 -2.42 -16.11 -8.50
C ASP A 183 -0.91 -16.02 -8.26
N ILE A 184 -0.15 -16.07 -9.33
CA ILE A 184 1.29 -15.79 -9.28
C ILE A 184 1.50 -14.28 -9.20
N LEU A 185 2.43 -13.87 -8.36
CA LEU A 185 2.76 -12.46 -8.14
C LEU A 185 4.22 -12.21 -8.52
N LEU A 186 4.42 -11.30 -9.46
CA LEU A 186 5.73 -10.77 -9.84
C LEU A 186 5.81 -9.30 -9.42
N ALA A 187 6.83 -8.95 -8.65
CA ALA A 187 7.14 -7.58 -8.29
C ALA A 187 8.54 -7.20 -8.76
N VAL A 188 8.67 -6.01 -9.32
CA VAL A 188 9.95 -5.45 -9.78
C VAL A 188 10.07 -4.05 -9.21
N GLU A 189 11.17 -3.76 -8.55
CA GLU A 189 11.48 -2.45 -8.02
C GLU A 189 12.96 -2.15 -8.27
N GLY A 190 13.27 -0.93 -8.70
CA GLY A 190 14.66 -0.60 -8.92
C GLY A 190 14.94 0.87 -9.13
N ARG A 191 16.15 1.24 -8.71
CA ARG A 191 16.81 2.49 -9.09
C ARG A 191 17.83 2.17 -10.18
N ILE A 192 17.38 2.19 -11.44
CA ILE A 192 18.23 1.85 -12.59
C ILE A 192 19.41 2.80 -12.71
N SER A 193 19.20 4.06 -12.33
CA SER A 193 20.24 5.09 -12.22
C SER A 193 19.89 6.02 -11.06
N ASP A 194 20.76 6.97 -10.74
CA ASP A 194 20.46 7.94 -9.68
C ASP A 194 19.26 8.82 -10.00
N ALA A 195 18.90 8.95 -11.26
CA ALA A 195 17.75 9.71 -11.73
C ALA A 195 16.49 8.88 -11.94
N TRP A 196 16.59 7.59 -12.25
CA TRP A 196 15.47 6.74 -12.64
C TRP A 196 15.10 5.70 -11.58
N THR A 197 13.84 5.71 -11.16
CA THR A 197 13.23 4.67 -10.33
C THR A 197 12.08 4.05 -11.10
N ILE A 198 12.00 2.71 -11.10
CA ILE A 198 10.91 1.95 -11.68
C ILE A 198 10.27 1.06 -10.63
N ALA A 199 8.97 0.80 -10.77
CA ALA A 199 8.24 -0.18 -10.00
C ALA A 199 7.23 -0.88 -10.89
N GLY A 200 7.04 -2.17 -10.68
CA GLY A 200 6.08 -2.98 -11.42
C GLY A 200 5.52 -4.09 -10.55
N LEU A 201 4.25 -4.42 -10.75
CA LEU A 201 3.56 -5.53 -10.11
C LEU A 201 2.66 -6.19 -11.14
N VAL A 202 2.77 -7.50 -11.25
CA VAL A 202 1.92 -8.34 -12.09
C VAL A 202 1.31 -9.44 -11.21
N GLN A 203 0.00 -9.54 -11.22
CA GLN A 203 -0.76 -10.63 -10.63
C GLN A 203 -1.51 -11.35 -11.74
N GLN A 204 -1.25 -12.63 -11.90
CA GLN A 204 -1.85 -13.45 -12.94
C GLN A 204 -2.43 -14.72 -12.34
N ASN A 205 -3.67 -15.01 -12.69
CA ASN A 205 -4.29 -16.29 -12.42
C ASN A 205 -3.81 -17.30 -13.48
N LEU A 206 -3.10 -18.33 -13.04
CA LEU A 206 -2.52 -19.32 -13.96
C LEU A 206 -3.57 -20.30 -14.51
N ASP A 207 -4.67 -20.54 -13.80
CA ASP A 207 -5.73 -21.46 -14.23
C ASP A 207 -6.55 -20.86 -15.39
N SER A 208 -6.86 -19.57 -15.29
CA SER A 208 -7.60 -18.84 -16.34
C SER A 208 -6.68 -18.16 -17.36
N GLY A 209 -5.40 -18.02 -17.07
CA GLY A 209 -4.42 -17.26 -17.88
C GLY A 209 -4.63 -15.74 -17.83
N GLN A 210 -5.53 -15.24 -16.98
CA GLN A 210 -5.94 -13.84 -16.97
C GLN A 210 -5.10 -13.01 -15.98
N TYR A 211 -4.83 -11.77 -16.36
CA TYR A 211 -4.22 -10.79 -15.46
C TYR A 211 -5.29 -10.22 -14.54
N GLU A 212 -5.09 -10.36 -13.25
CA GLU A 212 -5.96 -9.76 -12.23
C GLU A 212 -5.51 -8.34 -11.89
N ARG A 213 -4.18 -8.11 -11.89
CA ARG A 213 -3.59 -6.81 -11.61
C ARG A 213 -2.31 -6.62 -12.41
N PHE A 214 -2.18 -5.45 -12.99
CA PHE A 214 -0.96 -5.01 -13.66
C PHE A 214 -0.72 -3.55 -13.33
N ASN A 215 0.36 -3.25 -12.62
CA ASN A 215 0.75 -1.90 -12.27
C ASN A 215 2.18 -1.67 -12.73
N VAL A 216 2.44 -0.55 -13.35
CA VAL A 216 3.80 -0.11 -13.69
C VAL A 216 3.92 1.37 -13.41
N ALA A 217 5.05 1.78 -12.84
CA ALA A 217 5.35 3.17 -12.56
C ALA A 217 6.81 3.46 -12.85
N ALA A 218 7.07 4.66 -13.35
CA ALA A 218 8.40 5.19 -13.57
C ALA A 218 8.48 6.63 -13.03
N ARG A 219 9.58 6.93 -12.37
CA ARG A 219 9.88 8.27 -11.87
C ARG A 219 11.28 8.69 -12.32
N TYR A 220 11.36 9.88 -12.87
CA TYR A 220 12.61 10.51 -13.28
C TYR A 220 12.87 11.74 -12.43
N THR A 221 13.93 11.71 -11.62
CA THR A 221 14.34 12.79 -10.71
C THR A 221 15.83 13.08 -10.90
N PRO A 222 16.21 13.78 -11.99
CA PRO A 222 17.63 14.04 -12.31
C PRO A 222 18.30 14.97 -11.30
N SER A 223 17.53 15.79 -10.62
CA SER A 223 18.00 16.68 -9.55
C SER A 223 16.83 17.06 -8.65
N PRO A 224 17.06 17.51 -7.40
CA PRO A 224 16.02 18.07 -6.55
C PRO A 224 15.22 19.17 -7.26
N GLY A 225 13.90 19.16 -7.06
CA GLY A 225 12.98 20.08 -7.72
C GLY A 225 12.66 19.75 -9.18
N ARG A 226 13.24 18.68 -9.76
CA ARG A 226 12.89 18.16 -11.08
C ARG A 226 12.38 16.74 -10.93
N ALA A 227 11.10 16.52 -11.17
CA ALA A 227 10.47 15.22 -11.08
C ALA A 227 9.47 15.04 -12.22
N LEU A 228 9.55 13.91 -12.91
CA LEU A 228 8.53 13.41 -13.82
C LEU A 228 8.08 12.06 -13.30
N PHE A 229 6.80 11.80 -13.32
CA PHE A 229 6.20 10.56 -12.91
C PHE A 229 5.17 10.10 -13.93
N ALA A 230 5.18 8.82 -14.24
CA ALA A 230 4.17 8.18 -15.06
C ALA A 230 3.83 6.82 -14.47
N SER A 231 2.56 6.50 -14.36
CA SER A 231 2.11 5.16 -14.01
C SER A 231 0.89 4.72 -14.80
N TYR A 232 0.78 3.41 -14.99
CA TYR A 232 -0.41 2.74 -15.49
C TYR A 232 -0.84 1.70 -14.49
N ARG A 233 -2.13 1.66 -14.19
CA ARG A 233 -2.77 0.70 -13.29
C ARG A 233 -3.89 0.00 -14.01
N TYR A 234 -3.88 -1.31 -13.91
CA TYR A 234 -4.96 -2.21 -14.29
C TYR A 234 -5.34 -3.09 -13.10
N THR A 235 -6.64 -3.18 -12.81
CA THR A 235 -7.20 -4.15 -11.86
C THR A 235 -8.50 -4.65 -12.47
N ARG A 236 -8.62 -5.97 -12.65
CA ARG A 236 -9.72 -6.59 -13.38
C ARG A 236 -11.05 -6.50 -12.64
N GLN A 237 -11.05 -6.80 -11.35
CA GLN A 237 -12.26 -6.75 -10.54
C GLN A 237 -11.95 -6.23 -9.15
N LEU A 238 -12.54 -5.07 -8.83
CA LEU A 238 -12.78 -4.68 -7.45
C LEU A 238 -14.23 -5.05 -7.17
N VAL A 239 -14.43 -6.07 -6.33
CA VAL A 239 -15.78 -6.42 -5.86
C VAL A 239 -16.18 -5.35 -4.86
N ASN A 240 -17.14 -4.52 -5.25
CA ASN A 240 -17.78 -3.58 -4.33
C ASN A 240 -18.61 -4.34 -3.28
N PRO A 241 -18.91 -3.75 -2.11
CA PRO A 241 -19.78 -4.36 -1.11
C PRO A 241 -21.18 -4.73 -1.65
N THR A 242 -21.60 -4.15 -2.78
CA THR A 242 -22.84 -4.47 -3.50
C THR A 242 -22.73 -5.67 -4.44
N GLY A 243 -21.53 -6.30 -4.55
CA GLY A 243 -21.30 -7.45 -5.43
C GLY A 243 -21.05 -7.09 -6.89
N GLU A 244 -21.01 -5.82 -7.25
CA GLU A 244 -20.69 -5.36 -8.60
C GLU A 244 -19.17 -5.27 -8.77
N GLY A 245 -18.63 -5.98 -9.75
CA GLY A 245 -17.22 -5.89 -10.12
C GLY A 245 -16.97 -4.65 -10.97
N SER A 246 -16.04 -3.81 -10.58
CA SER A 246 -15.56 -2.70 -11.40
C SER A 246 -14.10 -2.93 -11.84
N GLU A 247 -13.87 -2.76 -13.13
CA GLU A 247 -12.53 -2.76 -13.70
C GLU A 247 -11.87 -1.39 -13.47
N ILE A 248 -10.60 -1.38 -13.11
CA ILE A 248 -9.81 -0.15 -13.04
C ILE A 248 -8.77 -0.17 -14.16
N GLN A 249 -8.80 0.84 -15.00
CA GLN A 249 -7.71 1.18 -15.92
C GLN A 249 -7.43 2.67 -15.80
N GLN A 250 -6.24 3.01 -15.29
CA GLN A 250 -5.88 4.40 -14.99
C GLN A 250 -4.47 4.72 -15.47
N ILE A 251 -4.33 5.92 -16.00
CA ILE A 251 -3.04 6.55 -16.28
C ILE A 251 -2.88 7.72 -15.33
N ASP A 252 -1.74 7.79 -14.64
CA ASP A 252 -1.40 8.91 -13.75
C ASP A 252 -0.05 9.50 -14.17
N LEU A 253 -0.08 10.75 -14.57
CA LEU A 253 1.09 11.52 -14.96
C LEU A 253 1.26 12.67 -13.98
N ALA A 254 2.49 12.89 -13.50
CA ALA A 254 2.77 14.04 -12.66
C ALA A 254 4.15 14.64 -13.00
N ALA A 255 4.28 15.93 -12.80
CA ALA A 255 5.50 16.66 -13.09
C ALA A 255 5.72 17.80 -12.11
N GLN A 256 6.96 17.99 -11.74
CA GLN A 256 7.51 19.22 -11.19
C GLN A 256 8.72 19.61 -12.05
N TRP A 257 8.71 20.82 -12.63
CA TRP A 257 9.81 21.24 -13.48
C TRP A 257 10.09 22.73 -13.35
N PRO A 258 11.31 23.14 -12.97
CA PRO A 258 11.72 24.53 -12.98
C PRO A 258 11.92 24.99 -14.43
N VAL A 259 11.22 26.07 -14.80
CA VAL A 259 11.38 26.73 -16.09
C VAL A 259 12.61 27.63 -16.07
N ASN A 260 12.83 28.27 -14.92
CA ASN A 260 14.02 29.09 -14.65
C ASN A 260 14.33 29.05 -13.13
N ALA A 261 15.26 29.87 -12.66
CA ALA A 261 15.67 29.91 -11.25
C ALA A 261 14.53 30.30 -10.28
N GLN A 262 13.52 31.00 -10.75
CA GLN A 262 12.43 31.52 -9.93
C GLN A 262 11.12 30.76 -10.11
N TRP A 263 10.80 30.31 -11.31
CA TRP A 263 9.51 29.69 -11.65
C TRP A 263 9.61 28.18 -11.78
N THR A 264 8.75 27.49 -11.05
CA THR A 264 8.55 26.02 -11.13
C THR A 264 7.11 25.72 -11.51
N LEU A 265 6.93 24.89 -12.53
CA LEU A 265 5.64 24.37 -12.95
C LEU A 265 5.36 23.04 -12.23
N LEU A 266 4.09 22.87 -11.88
CA LEU A 266 3.56 21.69 -11.22
C LEU A 266 2.35 21.17 -11.99
N GLY A 267 2.27 19.88 -12.18
CA GLY A 267 1.13 19.26 -12.84
C GLY A 267 0.89 17.85 -12.40
N ARG A 268 -0.37 17.44 -12.39
CA ARG A 268 -0.80 16.05 -12.31
C ARG A 268 -2.03 15.83 -13.15
N TYR A 269 -2.11 14.69 -13.78
CA TYR A 269 -3.25 14.28 -14.59
C TYR A 269 -3.51 12.78 -14.37
N ASN A 270 -4.58 12.46 -13.66
CA ASN A 270 -5.04 11.10 -13.43
C ASN A 270 -6.33 10.87 -14.22
N TYR A 271 -6.31 9.90 -15.13
CA TYR A 271 -7.38 9.60 -16.07
C TYR A 271 -7.83 8.15 -15.96
N SER A 272 -9.15 7.94 -15.83
CA SER A 272 -9.78 6.62 -15.93
C SER A 272 -10.07 6.31 -17.39
N ILE A 273 -9.48 5.22 -17.92
CA ILE A 273 -9.73 4.77 -19.29
C ILE A 273 -11.11 4.12 -19.40
N VAL A 274 -11.51 3.35 -18.37
CA VAL A 274 -12.83 2.69 -18.31
C VAL A 274 -13.95 3.71 -18.27
N ASP A 275 -13.88 4.65 -17.33
CA ASP A 275 -14.93 5.68 -17.17
C ASP A 275 -14.79 6.82 -18.19
N ARG A 276 -13.70 6.87 -18.95
CA ARG A 276 -13.34 7.93 -19.91
C ARG A 276 -13.40 9.33 -19.31
N LYS A 277 -12.93 9.46 -18.08
CA LYS A 277 -12.99 10.73 -17.33
C LYS A 277 -11.69 11.03 -16.60
N VAL A 278 -11.47 12.32 -16.35
CA VAL A 278 -10.40 12.80 -15.48
C VAL A 278 -10.83 12.60 -14.04
N LEU A 279 -10.07 11.80 -13.29
CA LEU A 279 -10.31 11.57 -11.86
C LEU A 279 -9.74 12.71 -11.02
N GLU A 280 -8.52 13.13 -11.34
CA GLU A 280 -7.86 14.22 -10.65
C GLU A 280 -6.94 14.97 -11.62
N ALA A 281 -7.01 16.29 -11.59
CA ALA A 281 -6.06 17.15 -12.28
C ALA A 281 -5.56 18.25 -11.34
N VAL A 282 -4.26 18.46 -11.37
CA VAL A 282 -3.58 19.55 -10.66
C VAL A 282 -2.77 20.34 -11.66
N ALA A 283 -2.92 21.66 -11.64
CA ALA A 283 -2.07 22.59 -12.36
C ALA A 283 -1.61 23.66 -11.39
N GLY A 284 -0.31 23.89 -11.30
CA GLY A 284 0.22 24.85 -10.35
C GLY A 284 1.51 25.49 -10.78
N VAL A 285 1.79 26.62 -10.16
CA VAL A 285 3.05 27.36 -10.31
C VAL A 285 3.59 27.74 -8.94
N GLU A 286 4.90 27.67 -8.79
CA GLU A 286 5.63 28.21 -7.66
C GLU A 286 6.59 29.28 -8.14
N TYR A 287 6.59 30.43 -7.47
CA TYR A 287 7.56 31.49 -7.66
C TYR A 287 8.43 31.62 -6.41
N ASN A 288 9.74 31.50 -6.58
CA ASN A 288 10.72 31.68 -5.52
C ASN A 288 11.38 33.06 -5.63
N GLY A 289 11.07 33.92 -4.66
CA GLY A 289 11.65 35.27 -4.54
C GLY A 289 12.72 35.34 -3.43
N ASP A 290 13.51 34.27 -3.24
CA ASP A 290 14.58 34.11 -2.23
C ASP A 290 14.08 34.18 -0.77
N CYS A 291 13.51 35.30 -0.34
CA CYS A 291 12.98 35.50 1.02
C CYS A 291 11.51 35.07 1.15
N TRP A 292 10.82 34.84 0.06
CA TRP A 292 9.42 34.44 0.02
C TRP A 292 9.12 33.49 -1.14
N THR A 293 8.09 32.72 -1.00
CA THR A 293 7.61 31.79 -2.04
C THR A 293 6.10 31.95 -2.22
N LEU A 294 5.67 32.20 -3.46
CA LEU A 294 4.26 32.24 -3.83
C LEU A 294 3.90 30.95 -4.55
N ARG A 295 2.80 30.32 -4.12
CA ARG A 295 2.23 29.14 -4.77
C ARG A 295 0.80 29.42 -5.19
N ALA A 296 0.49 29.11 -6.44
CA ALA A 296 -0.87 29.13 -6.96
C ALA A 296 -1.17 27.75 -7.58
N VAL A 297 -2.23 27.07 -7.10
CA VAL A 297 -2.57 25.71 -7.52
C VAL A 297 -4.06 25.60 -7.77
N LEU A 298 -4.42 25.13 -8.95
CA LEU A 298 -5.76 24.70 -9.32
C LEU A 298 -5.85 23.20 -9.18
N HIS A 299 -6.84 22.71 -8.44
CA HIS A 299 -7.10 21.31 -8.21
C HIS A 299 -8.52 20.97 -8.64
N ARG A 300 -8.66 20.01 -9.53
CA ARG A 300 -9.94 19.45 -9.96
C ARG A 300 -9.98 17.98 -9.57
N LEU A 301 -11.00 17.60 -8.80
CA LEU A 301 -11.21 16.24 -8.31
C LEU A 301 -12.63 15.77 -8.66
N ALA A 302 -12.73 14.60 -9.29
CA ALA A 302 -14.01 13.91 -9.44
C ALA A 302 -14.46 13.39 -8.06
N THR A 303 -15.64 13.80 -7.61
CA THR A 303 -16.20 13.41 -6.32
C THR A 303 -17.18 12.27 -6.45
N THR A 304 -17.86 12.17 -7.58
CA THR A 304 -18.73 11.07 -7.98
C THR A 304 -18.60 10.83 -9.48
N VAL A 305 -19.38 9.90 -10.04
CA VAL A 305 -19.37 9.62 -11.48
C VAL A 305 -19.64 10.90 -12.30
N ASP A 306 -20.56 11.76 -11.83
CA ASP A 306 -21.03 12.93 -12.57
C ASP A 306 -20.65 14.28 -11.93
N GLN A 307 -19.97 14.28 -10.79
CA GLN A 307 -19.63 15.51 -10.08
C GLN A 307 -18.12 15.73 -9.98
N THR A 308 -17.72 16.93 -10.23
CA THR A 308 -16.33 17.37 -10.05
C THR A 308 -16.28 18.57 -9.12
N ASN A 309 -15.33 18.57 -8.20
CA ASN A 309 -15.02 19.73 -7.38
C ASN A 309 -13.75 20.40 -7.91
N THR A 310 -13.79 21.73 -8.03
CA THR A 310 -12.63 22.52 -8.45
C THR A 310 -12.28 23.48 -7.32
N SER A 311 -11.04 23.40 -6.85
CA SER A 311 -10.52 24.21 -5.76
C SER A 311 -9.31 25.01 -6.24
N PHE A 312 -9.22 26.26 -5.81
CA PHE A 312 -8.07 27.11 -6.06
C PHE A 312 -7.35 27.40 -4.74
N PHE A 313 -6.05 27.19 -4.72
CA PHE A 313 -5.18 27.46 -3.59
C PHE A 313 -4.19 28.56 -3.94
N ILE A 314 -4.04 29.52 -3.05
CA ILE A 314 -2.98 30.52 -3.13
C ILE A 314 -2.31 30.62 -1.76
N GLN A 315 -0.99 30.56 -1.75
CA GLN A 315 -0.19 30.62 -0.54
C GLN A 315 1.03 31.50 -0.75
N LEU A 316 1.20 32.47 0.14
CA LEU A 316 2.44 33.22 0.30
C LEU A 316 3.18 32.70 1.53
N GLU A 317 4.39 32.25 1.35
CA GLU A 317 5.28 31.81 2.42
C GLU A 317 6.46 32.76 2.54
N LEU A 318 6.60 33.39 3.70
CA LEU A 318 7.81 34.13 4.07
C LEU A 318 8.78 33.11 4.66
N ASN A 319 9.88 32.84 3.95
CA ASN A 319 10.77 31.73 4.25
C ASN A 319 11.33 31.80 5.68
N GLY A 320 10.92 30.81 6.53
CA GLY A 320 11.33 30.74 7.92
C GLY A 320 10.56 31.61 8.90
N LEU A 321 9.56 32.41 8.44
CA LEU A 321 8.83 33.31 9.31
C LEU A 321 7.34 32.99 9.42
N ALA A 322 6.60 32.98 8.32
CA ALA A 322 5.14 32.81 8.34
C ALA A 322 4.59 32.28 7.00
N ARG A 323 3.37 31.74 7.06
CA ARG A 323 2.58 31.32 5.91
C ARG A 323 1.22 32.00 5.95
N VAL A 324 0.79 32.54 4.79
CA VAL A 324 -0.50 33.22 4.64
C VAL A 324 -1.22 32.59 3.45
N GLY A 325 -2.52 32.29 3.60
CA GLY A 325 -3.37 31.67 2.58
C GLY A 325 -3.56 30.17 2.80
N THR A 326 -4.23 29.51 1.84
CA THR A 326 -4.54 28.07 1.88
C THR A 326 -3.35 27.25 1.39
N SER A 327 -2.86 26.32 2.21
CA SER A 327 -1.67 25.54 1.89
C SER A 327 -1.96 24.40 0.90
N PRO A 328 -1.37 24.39 -0.31
CA PRO A 328 -1.46 23.27 -1.24
C PRO A 328 -0.39 22.20 -1.00
N LEU A 329 0.51 22.37 -0.02
CA LEU A 329 1.69 21.52 0.14
C LEU A 329 1.36 20.04 0.33
N ASP A 330 0.33 19.72 1.11
CA ASP A 330 -0.08 18.32 1.31
C ASP A 330 -0.67 17.71 0.05
N LEU A 331 -1.39 18.50 -0.75
CA LEU A 331 -1.86 18.09 -2.07
C LEU A 331 -0.69 17.82 -3.00
N LEU A 332 0.29 18.72 -3.07
CA LEU A 332 1.45 18.60 -3.95
C LEU A 332 2.36 17.42 -3.55
N ARG A 333 2.62 17.24 -2.25
CA ARG A 333 3.43 16.12 -1.76
C ARG A 333 2.80 14.76 -2.05
N ARG A 334 1.47 14.66 -1.98
CA ARG A 334 0.73 13.44 -2.32
C ARG A 334 0.55 13.27 -3.82
N GLY A 335 0.32 14.37 -4.52
CA GLY A 335 -0.03 14.37 -5.94
C GLY A 335 1.17 14.28 -6.88
N VAL A 336 2.34 14.76 -6.50
CA VAL A 336 3.54 14.76 -7.34
C VAL A 336 4.65 13.95 -6.66
N PRO A 337 4.83 12.67 -7.00
CA PRO A 337 5.87 11.83 -6.42
C PRO A 337 7.27 12.41 -6.70
N GLY A 338 8.01 12.73 -5.63
CA GLY A 338 9.32 13.39 -5.73
C GLY A 338 9.25 14.91 -5.66
N TYR A 339 8.09 15.49 -5.32
CA TYR A 339 7.93 16.91 -5.11
C TYR A 339 8.85 17.44 -4.01
N VAL A 340 9.58 18.50 -4.36
CA VAL A 340 10.44 19.28 -3.44
C VAL A 340 9.99 20.74 -3.50
N SER A 341 9.65 21.32 -2.35
CA SER A 341 9.21 22.71 -2.28
C SER A 341 10.32 23.67 -2.74
N ALA A 342 9.98 24.72 -3.48
CA ALA A 342 10.94 25.68 -4.02
C ALA A 342 11.80 26.38 -2.94
N ASN A 343 11.34 26.41 -1.69
CA ASN A 343 12.08 26.95 -0.54
C ASN A 343 12.77 25.89 0.32
N ASP A 344 12.85 24.63 -0.16
CA ASP A 344 13.52 23.58 0.59
C ASP A 344 15.02 23.88 0.73
N PRO A 345 15.58 23.79 1.96
CA PRO A 345 17.00 24.06 2.20
C PRO A 345 17.94 23.19 1.37
N SER A 346 17.52 21.97 1.00
CA SER A 346 18.30 21.05 0.17
C SER A 346 18.57 21.60 -1.24
N LEU A 347 17.70 22.45 -1.77
CA LEU A 347 17.90 23.11 -3.05
C LEU A 347 18.97 24.19 -2.98
N ARG A 348 19.14 24.85 -1.83
CA ARG A 348 20.12 25.92 -1.61
C ARG A 348 21.53 25.43 -1.36
N GLN A 349 21.68 24.23 -0.77
CA GLN A 349 23.02 23.66 -0.46
C GLN A 349 23.78 23.23 -1.72
N ARG A 350 23.10 22.90 -2.79
CA ARG A 350 23.71 22.41 -4.02
C ARG A 350 24.40 23.50 -4.87
N ASP A 351 23.93 24.75 -4.80
CA ASP A 351 24.54 25.88 -5.53
C ASP A 351 25.91 26.30 -4.94
N ARG A 352 26.23 25.86 -3.71
CA ARG A 352 27.43 26.28 -3.01
C ARG A 352 28.58 25.27 -2.96
N SER A 353 28.30 23.95 -3.10
CA SER A 353 29.32 22.93 -2.87
C SER A 353 29.57 21.95 -4.02
N GLY A 354 28.63 21.83 -4.98
CA GLY A 354 28.75 20.82 -6.04
C GLY A 354 28.70 19.35 -5.54
N ASP A 355 28.64 19.15 -4.23
CA ASP A 355 28.67 17.82 -3.60
C ASP A 355 27.32 17.09 -3.69
N PRO A 356 27.30 15.75 -3.85
CA PRO A 356 26.08 14.97 -3.82
C PRO A 356 25.38 15.11 -2.46
N LEU A 357 24.05 15.26 -2.49
CA LEU A 357 23.22 15.36 -1.29
C LEU A 357 23.44 14.17 -0.35
N PRO A 358 23.46 14.40 0.98
CA PRO A 358 23.58 13.30 1.95
C PRO A 358 22.44 12.28 1.78
N GLU A 359 22.76 11.00 2.01
CA GLU A 359 21.86 9.84 1.87
C GLU A 359 20.50 9.97 2.58
N SER A 360 20.40 10.85 3.59
CA SER A 360 19.16 11.12 4.32
C SER A 360 18.02 11.70 3.45
N VAL A 361 18.35 12.33 2.33
CA VAL A 361 17.35 12.84 1.36
C VAL A 361 16.74 11.69 0.52
N TRP A 362 17.39 10.54 0.50
CA TRP A 362 17.02 9.36 -0.28
C TRP A 362 16.29 8.28 0.51
N LYS A 363 16.01 8.51 1.81
CA LYS A 363 15.28 7.57 2.69
C LYS A 363 13.78 7.43 2.38
N ASN A 364 13.33 7.83 1.22
CA ASN A 364 12.06 7.34 0.71
C ASN A 364 12.27 5.91 0.20
N ASP A 365 12.10 4.94 1.11
CA ASP A 365 12.07 3.52 0.84
C ASP A 365 11.24 3.21 -0.43
N PRO A 366 11.77 2.47 -1.42
CA PRO A 366 11.00 2.03 -2.59
C PRO A 366 9.69 1.30 -2.21
N ALA A 367 9.68 0.58 -1.08
CA ALA A 367 8.47 -0.01 -0.52
C ALA A 367 7.43 1.06 -0.13
N SER A 368 7.85 2.25 0.29
CA SER A 368 6.94 3.38 0.55
C SER A 368 6.34 3.94 -0.74
N PHE A 369 6.99 3.76 -1.87
CA PHE A 369 6.51 4.21 -3.18
C PHE A 369 5.34 3.35 -3.68
N LEU A 370 5.45 2.02 -3.58
CA LEU A 370 4.33 1.10 -3.87
C LEU A 370 3.24 1.21 -2.80
N LYS A 371 3.61 1.41 -1.55
CA LYS A 371 2.70 1.66 -0.44
C LYS A 371 1.96 2.99 -0.62
N ALA A 372 2.64 4.07 -1.01
CA ALA A 372 2.00 5.36 -1.30
C ALA A 372 1.09 5.31 -2.54
N ALA A 373 1.48 4.55 -3.58
CA ALA A 373 0.62 4.30 -4.75
C ALA A 373 -0.58 3.41 -4.39
N GLY A 374 -0.41 2.45 -3.47
CA GLY A 374 -1.47 1.61 -2.89
C GLY A 374 -2.34 2.38 -1.89
N GLU A 375 -1.74 3.15 -0.97
CA GLU A 375 -2.46 3.93 0.04
C GLU A 375 -3.24 5.11 -0.53
N ALA A 376 -2.77 5.75 -1.60
CA ALA A 376 -3.54 6.76 -2.33
C ALA A 376 -4.82 6.14 -2.94
N SER A 377 -4.76 4.88 -3.40
CA SER A 377 -5.92 4.12 -3.87
C SER A 377 -6.84 3.69 -2.74
N THR A 378 -6.27 3.14 -1.67
CA THR A 378 -7.04 2.64 -0.51
C THR A 378 -7.66 3.78 0.27
N LYS A 379 -7.01 4.96 0.36
CA LYS A 379 -7.59 6.16 0.97
C LYS A 379 -8.66 6.81 0.10
N SER A 380 -8.54 6.74 -1.22
CA SER A 380 -9.62 7.17 -2.14
C SER A 380 -10.82 6.25 -1.98
N LEU A 381 -10.63 4.92 -1.96
CA LEU A 381 -11.67 3.93 -1.69
C LEU A 381 -12.25 4.02 -0.28
N LYS A 382 -11.41 4.22 0.77
CA LYS A 382 -11.89 4.48 2.13
C LYS A 382 -12.70 5.78 2.21
N ASN A 383 -12.26 6.83 1.52
CA ASN A 383 -13.02 8.07 1.47
C ASN A 383 -14.31 7.95 0.65
N GLU A 384 -14.35 7.10 -0.38
CA GLU A 384 -15.59 6.77 -1.09
C GLU A 384 -16.53 5.89 -0.25
N LEU A 385 -16.02 4.88 0.44
CA LEU A 385 -16.79 4.04 1.39
C LEU A 385 -17.33 4.86 2.57
N VAL A 386 -16.52 5.75 3.14
CA VAL A 386 -16.95 6.67 4.20
C VAL A 386 -17.94 7.70 3.64
N ARG A 387 -17.80 8.15 2.39
CA ARG A 387 -18.74 9.06 1.75
C ARG A 387 -20.03 8.38 1.31
N ALA A 388 -19.98 7.14 0.82
CA ALA A 388 -21.15 6.33 0.56
C ALA A 388 -21.93 6.07 1.86
N ALA A 389 -21.26 5.72 2.95
CA ALA A 389 -21.85 5.59 4.28
C ALA A 389 -22.41 6.92 4.82
N VAL A 390 -21.76 8.06 4.53
CA VAL A 390 -22.27 9.41 4.90
C VAL A 390 -23.42 9.85 4.01
N VAL A 391 -23.48 9.42 2.76
CA VAL A 391 -24.63 9.69 1.86
C VAL A 391 -25.83 8.83 2.26
N GLU A 392 -25.66 7.56 2.60
CA GLU A 392 -26.71 6.72 3.19
C GLU A 392 -27.16 7.22 4.57
N ALA A 393 -26.24 7.69 5.41
CA ALA A 393 -26.56 8.29 6.71
C ALA A 393 -27.26 9.66 6.57
N LYS A 394 -27.08 10.39 5.49
CA LYS A 394 -27.85 11.62 5.19
C LYS A 394 -29.24 11.35 4.62
N ALA A 395 -29.45 10.19 4.02
CA ALA A 395 -30.78 9.74 3.58
C ALA A 395 -31.61 9.11 4.71
N GLY A 396 -31.02 8.79 5.85
CA GLY A 396 -31.70 8.25 7.03
C GLY A 396 -30.83 8.36 8.29
N LEU A 397 -31.05 9.46 9.06
CA LEU A 397 -30.75 9.57 10.50
C LEU A 397 -29.33 9.25 11.02
N GLY A 398 -28.67 10.27 11.58
CA GLY A 398 -27.68 10.12 12.64
C GLY A 398 -26.25 10.52 12.29
N ARG A 399 -25.63 11.32 13.13
CA ARG A 399 -24.21 11.74 13.07
C ARG A 399 -23.29 10.56 13.36
N VAL A 400 -22.40 10.26 12.41
CA VAL A 400 -21.27 9.37 12.65
C VAL A 400 -20.09 10.19 13.17
N VAL A 401 -19.61 9.89 14.36
CA VAL A 401 -18.33 10.41 14.91
C VAL A 401 -17.26 9.35 14.66
N LEU A 402 -16.34 9.64 13.75
CA LEU A 402 -15.13 8.83 13.55
C LEU A 402 -14.07 9.31 14.55
N ILE A 403 -13.68 8.45 15.48
CA ILE A 403 -12.46 8.61 16.28
C ILE A 403 -11.35 7.86 15.54
N GLY A 404 -10.26 8.58 15.28
CA GLY A 404 -9.08 8.20 14.50
C GLY A 404 -8.23 7.06 15.08
#